data_fd3928174966f756ad4585362d435a08
#
_entry.id   fd3928174966f756ad4585362d435a08
#
_cell.length_a   1.000
_cell.length_b   1.000
_cell.length_c   1.000
_cell.angle_alpha   90.00
_cell.angle_beta   90.00
_cell.angle_gamma   90.00
#
_symmetry.space_group_name_H-M   'P 1'
#
loop_
_entity.id
_entity.type
_entity.pdbx_description
1 polymer ?
#
loop_
_entity_poly.entity_id
_entity_poly.type
_entity_poly.pdbx_seq_one_letter_code
_entity_poly.pdbx_strand_id
1 'polypeptide(L)'
;MRHSPSMCSTVRSAIDDVTVGEYTFPAGTFILVNTYAANRDGAIYDDPTRFDITRDEPPPILTFGGGVHYCLGANLARLELAEALKILARRFPHLRRTGAVPWKPLLGLSGPTSLTMEFD
;
A
#
# COMPACT_ATOMS: atom_id res chain seq x y z
N MET A 1 4.22 2.32 -4.01
CA MET A 1 2.86 2.18 -3.43
C MET A 1 2.54 0.74 -3.05
N ARG A 2 2.66 -0.26 -3.95
CA ARG A 2 2.38 -1.68 -3.65
C ARG A 2 3.20 -2.22 -2.47
N HIS A 3 4.51 -2.03 -2.52
CA HIS A 3 5.47 -2.60 -1.57
C HIS A 3 5.30 -2.08 -0.14
N SER A 4 4.99 -0.81 0.05
CA SER A 4 4.81 -0.18 1.36
C SER A 4 3.60 0.75 1.33
N PRO A 5 2.38 0.18 1.37
CA PRO A 5 1.17 1.00 1.41
C PRO A 5 1.05 1.69 2.77
N SER A 6 0.55 2.91 2.78
CA SER A 6 0.24 3.62 4.03
C SER A 6 -1.02 3.07 4.72
N MET A 7 -1.96 2.53 3.96
CA MET A 7 -3.13 1.82 4.46
C MET A 7 -2.93 0.32 4.21
N CYS A 8 -2.77 -0.46 5.28
CA CYS A 8 -2.47 -1.88 5.19
C CYS A 8 -3.71 -2.76 5.23
N SER A 9 -4.82 -2.25 5.72
CA SER A 9 -6.08 -2.98 5.84
C SER A 9 -7.28 -2.06 5.86
N THR A 10 -8.44 -2.61 5.58
CA THR A 10 -9.73 -1.93 5.72
C THR A 10 -10.74 -2.87 6.34
N VAL A 11 -11.74 -2.33 7.05
CA VAL A 11 -12.77 -3.10 7.72
C VAL A 11 -14.05 -3.07 6.90
N ARG A 12 -14.75 -4.20 6.89
CA ARG A 12 -16.12 -4.34 6.38
C ARG A 12 -16.98 -5.00 7.45
N SER A 13 -18.28 -4.78 7.39
CA SER A 13 -19.27 -5.53 8.15
C SER A 13 -20.19 -6.21 7.15
N ALA A 14 -20.39 -7.49 7.32
CA ALA A 14 -21.35 -8.23 6.53
C ALA A 14 -22.78 -7.78 6.93
N ILE A 15 -23.54 -7.23 6.01
CA ILE A 15 -24.95 -6.83 6.26
C ILE A 15 -25.91 -8.02 6.13
N ASP A 16 -25.52 -8.99 5.32
CA ASP A 16 -26.20 -10.27 5.12
C ASP A 16 -25.14 -11.39 5.18
N ASP A 17 -25.58 -12.64 5.16
CA ASP A 17 -24.64 -13.76 5.01
C ASP A 17 -23.95 -13.67 3.65
N VAL A 18 -22.62 -13.69 3.66
CA VAL A 18 -21.83 -13.59 2.42
C VAL A 18 -20.85 -14.74 2.31
N THR A 19 -20.81 -15.38 1.14
CA THR A 19 -19.87 -16.46 0.85
C THR A 19 -18.77 -15.99 -0.09
N VAL A 20 -17.52 -16.24 0.31
CA VAL A 20 -16.32 -15.95 -0.49
C VAL A 20 -15.49 -17.24 -0.58
N GLY A 21 -15.42 -17.82 -1.77
CA GLY A 21 -14.84 -19.14 -1.95
C GLY A 21 -15.63 -20.20 -1.17
N GLU A 22 -14.95 -20.90 -0.27
CA GLU A 22 -15.53 -21.93 0.60
C GLU A 22 -15.93 -21.43 2.00
N TYR A 23 -15.74 -20.13 2.27
CA TYR A 23 -16.05 -19.52 3.56
C TYR A 23 -17.34 -18.70 3.51
N THR A 24 -18.23 -18.93 4.48
CA THR A 24 -19.43 -18.12 4.69
C THR A 24 -19.26 -17.27 5.96
N PHE A 25 -19.46 -15.99 5.80
CA PHE A 25 -19.46 -15.00 6.88
C PHE A 25 -20.90 -14.63 7.21
N PRO A 26 -21.40 -14.95 8.41
CA PRO A 26 -22.73 -14.56 8.85
C PRO A 26 -22.92 -13.04 8.87
N ALA A 27 -24.16 -12.58 8.74
CA ALA A 27 -24.53 -11.19 8.93
C ALA A 27 -24.03 -10.66 10.29
N GLY A 28 -23.55 -9.42 10.32
CA GLY A 28 -22.93 -8.80 11.49
C GLY A 28 -21.43 -9.11 11.68
N THR A 29 -20.85 -10.02 10.89
CA THR A 29 -19.42 -10.34 10.97
C THR A 29 -18.56 -9.14 10.57
N PHE A 30 -17.55 -8.80 11.40
CA PHE A 30 -16.50 -7.86 11.04
C PHE A 30 -15.41 -8.58 10.25
N ILE A 31 -15.11 -8.09 9.06
CA ILE A 31 -14.14 -8.65 8.13
C ILE A 31 -13.00 -7.66 7.95
N LEU A 32 -11.79 -8.05 8.35
CA LEU A 32 -10.58 -7.28 8.10
C LEU A 32 -9.99 -7.67 6.73
N VAL A 33 -10.11 -6.80 5.75
CA VAL A 33 -9.51 -6.99 4.43
C VAL A 33 -8.07 -6.53 4.47
N ASN A 34 -7.12 -7.48 4.43
CA ASN A 34 -5.69 -7.19 4.48
C ASN A 34 -5.14 -6.88 3.07
N THR A 35 -5.13 -5.60 2.70
CA THR A 35 -4.62 -5.14 1.40
C THR A 35 -3.09 -5.25 1.31
N TYR A 36 -2.39 -5.22 2.44
CA TYR A 36 -0.94 -5.44 2.47
C TYR A 36 -0.58 -6.87 2.06
N ALA A 37 -1.30 -7.87 2.56
CA ALA A 37 -1.11 -9.26 2.17
C ALA A 37 -1.51 -9.48 0.70
N ALA A 38 -2.68 -8.98 0.30
CA ALA A 38 -3.18 -9.10 -1.07
C ALA A 38 -2.22 -8.49 -2.12
N ASN A 39 -1.58 -7.36 -1.79
CA ASN A 39 -0.55 -6.76 -2.66
C ASN A 39 0.76 -7.56 -2.71
N ARG A 40 0.86 -8.67 -1.99
CA ARG A 40 2.00 -9.60 -1.94
C ARG A 40 1.60 -11.04 -2.27
N ASP A 41 0.45 -11.24 -2.83
CA ASP A 41 -0.01 -12.57 -3.24
C ASP A 41 0.86 -13.10 -4.37
N GLY A 42 1.51 -14.23 -4.15
CA GLY A 42 2.38 -14.88 -5.14
C GLY A 42 1.63 -15.48 -6.32
N ALA A 43 0.31 -15.65 -6.22
CA ALA A 43 -0.54 -16.05 -7.34
C ALA A 43 -0.78 -14.90 -8.34
N ILE A 44 -0.57 -13.66 -7.89
CA ILE A 44 -0.83 -12.44 -8.69
C ILE A 44 0.47 -11.73 -9.08
N TYR A 45 1.48 -11.75 -8.20
CA TYR A 45 2.72 -11.00 -8.39
C TYR A 45 3.92 -11.93 -8.36
N ASP A 46 4.70 -11.96 -9.41
CA ASP A 46 6.00 -12.61 -9.41
C ASP A 46 6.91 -11.93 -8.40
N ASP A 47 7.61 -12.74 -7.60
CA ASP A 47 8.54 -12.25 -6.58
C ASP A 47 7.94 -11.09 -5.73
N PRO A 48 6.82 -11.34 -5.01
CA PRO A 48 5.95 -10.27 -4.48
C PRO A 48 6.60 -9.43 -3.38
N THR A 49 7.64 -9.93 -2.74
CA THR A 49 8.39 -9.25 -1.68
C THR A 49 9.50 -8.35 -2.20
N ARG A 50 9.92 -8.54 -3.46
CA ARG A 50 10.97 -7.74 -4.07
C ARG A 50 10.46 -6.33 -4.38
N PHE A 51 11.22 -5.32 -3.96
CA PHE A 51 11.05 -3.95 -4.42
C PHE A 51 11.72 -3.80 -5.78
N ASP A 52 10.92 -3.69 -6.83
CA ASP A 52 11.39 -3.63 -8.21
C ASP A 52 10.60 -2.55 -8.96
N ILE A 53 11.32 -1.54 -9.44
CA ILE A 53 10.77 -0.41 -10.20
C ILE A 53 10.77 -0.64 -11.71
N THR A 54 11.31 -1.77 -12.15
CA THR A 54 11.46 -2.11 -13.58
C THR A 54 10.40 -3.09 -14.07
N ARG A 55 9.38 -3.39 -13.24
CA ARG A 55 8.30 -4.29 -13.62
C ARG A 55 7.49 -3.71 -14.78
N ASP A 56 7.42 -4.47 -15.86
CA ASP A 56 6.54 -4.17 -16.97
C ASP A 56 5.11 -4.61 -16.63
N GLU A 57 4.12 -3.78 -16.95
CA GLU A 57 2.69 -4.05 -16.79
C GLU A 57 2.31 -4.67 -15.42
N PRO A 58 2.60 -3.98 -14.32
CA PRO A 58 2.32 -4.55 -13.01
C PRO A 58 0.80 -4.75 -12.82
N PRO A 59 0.38 -5.89 -12.21
CA PRO A 59 -1.03 -6.11 -11.89
C PRO A 59 -1.62 -4.97 -11.05
N PRO A 60 -2.94 -4.76 -11.08
CA PRO A 60 -3.61 -3.75 -10.26
C PRO A 60 -3.26 -3.88 -8.79
N ILE A 61 -3.05 -2.76 -8.11
CA ILE A 61 -2.74 -2.73 -6.68
C ILE A 61 -3.98 -2.39 -5.85
N LEU A 62 -4.12 -3.01 -4.68
CA LEU A 62 -5.21 -2.77 -3.74
C LEU A 62 -4.88 -1.70 -2.68
N THR A 63 -3.79 -0.96 -2.85
CA THR A 63 -3.39 0.13 -1.94
C THR A 63 -4.45 1.20 -1.78
N PHE A 64 -5.21 1.45 -2.82
CA PHE A 64 -6.32 2.42 -2.85
C PHE A 64 -7.70 1.76 -2.70
N GLY A 65 -7.75 0.49 -2.33
CA GLY A 65 -8.99 -0.26 -2.23
C GLY A 65 -9.57 -0.65 -3.59
N GLY A 66 -10.87 -0.92 -3.61
CA GLY A 66 -11.63 -1.30 -4.80
C GLY A 66 -13.12 -1.07 -4.64
N GLY A 67 -13.86 -1.18 -5.75
CA GLY A 67 -15.32 -1.01 -5.78
C GLY A 67 -15.76 0.41 -5.42
N VAL A 68 -16.95 0.53 -4.84
CA VAL A 68 -17.59 1.83 -4.52
C VAL A 68 -16.81 2.65 -3.48
N HIS A 69 -15.90 2.02 -2.74
CA HIS A 69 -15.03 2.67 -1.76
C HIS A 69 -13.61 2.91 -2.27
N TYR A 70 -13.39 2.85 -3.59
CA TYR A 70 -12.10 3.21 -4.15
C TYR A 70 -11.69 4.61 -3.71
N CYS A 71 -10.42 4.76 -3.31
CA CYS A 71 -9.92 6.02 -2.76
C CYS A 71 -10.12 7.20 -3.72
N LEU A 72 -10.88 8.20 -3.29
CA LEU A 72 -11.14 9.42 -4.07
C LEU A 72 -9.85 10.18 -4.40
N GLY A 73 -8.87 10.18 -3.48
CA GLY A 73 -7.58 10.85 -3.63
C GLY A 73 -6.52 10.05 -4.38
N ALA A 74 -6.84 8.88 -4.96
CA ALA A 74 -5.85 8.01 -5.57
C ALA A 74 -5.04 8.66 -6.70
N ASN A 75 -5.69 9.43 -7.57
CA ASN A 75 -5.03 10.12 -8.68
C ASN A 75 -4.15 11.27 -8.18
N LEU A 76 -4.64 12.03 -7.20
CA LEU A 76 -3.86 13.10 -6.57
C LEU A 76 -2.61 12.53 -5.88
N ALA A 77 -2.76 11.49 -5.08
CA ALA A 77 -1.64 10.85 -4.39
C ALA A 77 -0.56 10.31 -5.36
N ARG A 78 -0.99 9.76 -6.51
CA ARG A 78 -0.04 9.32 -7.55
C ARG A 78 0.71 10.48 -8.17
N LEU A 79 0.01 11.57 -8.46
CA LEU A 79 0.61 12.78 -9.03
C LEU A 79 1.59 13.43 -8.06
N GLU A 80 1.17 13.64 -6.81
CA GLU A 80 2.01 14.21 -5.76
C GLU A 80 3.29 13.39 -5.55
N LEU A 81 3.18 12.06 -5.49
CA LEU A 81 4.34 11.20 -5.33
C LEU A 81 5.27 11.26 -6.54
N ALA A 82 4.73 11.27 -7.75
CA ALA A 82 5.52 11.35 -8.97
C ALA A 82 6.29 12.68 -9.05
N GLU A 83 5.63 13.80 -8.76
CA GLU A 83 6.27 15.13 -8.79
C GLU A 83 7.29 15.29 -7.65
N ALA A 84 6.96 14.84 -6.45
CA ALA A 84 7.89 14.88 -5.32
C ALA A 84 9.17 14.08 -5.62
N LEU A 85 9.05 12.87 -6.15
CA LEU A 85 10.20 12.04 -6.51
C LEU A 85 11.05 12.68 -7.62
N LYS A 86 10.43 13.27 -8.65
CA LYS A 86 11.15 13.99 -9.71
C LYS A 86 11.95 15.16 -9.15
N ILE A 87 11.33 15.97 -8.28
CA ILE A 87 11.97 17.12 -7.66
C ILE A 87 13.13 16.67 -6.77
N LEU A 88 12.92 15.69 -5.91
CA LEU A 88 13.95 15.16 -5.02
C LEU A 88 15.14 14.61 -5.80
N ALA A 89 14.90 13.79 -6.83
CA ALA A 89 15.96 13.22 -7.64
C ALA A 89 16.78 14.27 -8.40
N ARG A 90 16.14 15.38 -8.84
CA ARG A 90 16.84 16.47 -9.55
C ARG A 90 17.62 17.38 -8.60
N ARG A 91 17.03 17.71 -7.44
CA ARG A 91 17.65 18.70 -6.53
C ARG A 91 18.71 18.06 -5.64
N PHE A 92 18.56 16.76 -5.35
CA PHE A 92 19.40 16.05 -4.39
C PHE A 92 19.82 14.70 -4.97
N PRO A 93 20.68 14.69 -6.02
CA PRO A 93 21.08 13.45 -6.69
C PRO A 93 21.84 12.47 -5.80
N HIS A 94 22.47 12.98 -4.73
CA HIS A 94 23.21 12.21 -3.76
C HIS A 94 22.48 11.99 -2.43
N LEU A 95 21.17 12.28 -2.42
CA LEU A 95 20.32 12.08 -1.26
C LEU A 95 20.42 10.65 -0.74
N ARG A 96 20.81 10.50 0.50
CA ARG A 96 20.91 9.19 1.15
C ARG A 96 20.24 9.20 2.51
N ARG A 97 19.68 8.04 2.84
CA ARG A 97 19.11 7.81 4.16
C ARG A 97 20.23 7.53 5.15
N THR A 98 20.15 8.16 6.34
CA THR A 98 21.04 7.90 7.47
C THR A 98 20.24 7.39 8.67
N GLY A 99 20.82 6.40 9.37
CA GLY A 99 20.21 5.85 10.57
C GLY A 99 19.02 4.92 10.36
N ALA A 100 18.41 4.54 11.49
CA ALA A 100 17.24 3.67 11.53
C ALA A 100 15.96 4.42 11.12
N VAL A 101 15.01 3.69 10.55
CA VAL A 101 13.70 4.21 10.21
C VAL A 101 12.66 3.51 11.09
N PRO A 102 12.25 4.13 12.19
CA PRO A 102 11.19 3.56 13.02
C PRO A 102 9.84 3.66 12.30
N TRP A 103 9.07 2.58 12.36
CA TRP A 103 7.78 2.47 11.69
C TRP A 103 6.64 2.41 12.69
N LYS A 104 5.50 2.97 12.31
CA LYS A 104 4.22 2.73 12.99
C LYS A 104 3.78 1.28 12.77
N PRO A 105 3.00 0.69 13.71
CA PRO A 105 2.42 -0.63 13.52
C PRO A 105 1.63 -0.75 12.20
N LEU A 106 1.54 -1.97 11.65
CA LEU A 106 0.79 -2.27 10.42
C LEU A 106 -0.74 -2.29 10.63
N LEU A 107 -1.25 -1.56 11.60
CA LEU A 107 -2.68 -1.42 11.88
C LEU A 107 -3.13 0.01 11.55
N GLY A 108 -4.11 0.12 10.67
CA GLY A 108 -4.57 1.41 10.17
C GLY A 108 -3.54 2.10 9.27
N LEU A 109 -3.18 3.34 9.57
CA LEU A 109 -2.17 4.10 8.84
C LEU A 109 -0.77 3.71 9.30
N SER A 110 -0.01 3.09 8.42
CA SER A 110 1.38 2.69 8.61
C SER A 110 2.32 3.61 7.84
N GLY A 111 3.53 3.76 8.34
CA GLY A 111 4.58 4.56 7.72
C GLY A 111 5.71 4.87 8.69
N PRO A 112 6.79 5.45 8.21
CA PRO A 112 7.88 5.88 9.07
C PRO A 112 7.42 7.01 10.00
N THR A 113 7.88 7.00 11.24
CA THR A 113 7.67 8.11 12.18
C THR A 113 8.72 9.21 12.01
N SER A 114 9.87 8.84 11.48
CA SER A 114 10.93 9.77 11.09
C SER A 114 11.76 9.16 9.95
N LEU A 115 12.32 10.02 9.13
CA LEU A 115 13.23 9.64 8.05
C LEU A 115 14.37 10.65 8.00
N THR A 116 15.50 10.27 8.58
CA THR A 116 16.69 11.12 8.56
C THR A 116 17.42 10.96 7.24
N MET A 117 17.67 12.08 6.59
CA MET A 117 18.30 12.15 5.29
C MET A 117 19.51 13.08 5.35
N GLU A 118 20.52 12.75 4.56
CA GLU A 118 21.71 13.57 4.35
C GLU A 118 21.71 14.06 2.91
N PHE A 119 22.04 15.33 2.76
CA PHE A 119 22.13 16.04 1.47
C PHE A 119 23.60 16.42 1.27
N ASP A 120 24.15 16.14 0.13
CA ASP A 120 25.46 16.62 -0.32
C ASP A 120 25.27 17.80 -1.27
#